data_a350c8bf0d9633a6e61d5ae59ec8183b
#
_entry.id   a350c8bf0d9633a6e61d5ae59ec8183b
#
_cell.length_a   1.000
_cell.length_b   1.000
_cell.length_c   1.000
_cell.angle_alpha   90.00
_cell.angle_beta   90.00
_cell.angle_gamma   90.00
#
_symmetry.space_group_name_H-M   'P 1'
#
loop_
_entity.id
_entity.type
_entity.pdbx_description
1 polymer ?
#
loop_
_entity_poly.entity_id
_entity_poly.type
_entity_poly.pdbx_seq_one_letter_code
_entity_poly.pdbx_strand_id
1 'polypeptide(L)'
;WRKTPAPFRISIIKEEKLMMKRSKRFAALILTGVMAATTLFGCGSSSGGAASDSSAADSSSKKVLKVGMECAYAPFNWTQDTDTTPDGSKAVKIAGSDYYAYGYDVAVAQKLADQMGMDLEVHKVEWSSIGISLDAGDYDCIIAGMGKTKEREASYAFTEPYYYRNNCIVVKKGGKYSNVKGLSDLADTGCKVTTQLGTGWIPLLDQIKGAEQSGNFETTSECFLAISNGSADVCVIDVPTAESAALTNDDLQIIELDENDTFTGDDEMVNVCIATRKDDTALRDKIQDAMNAIGWNDKAKMDELMDQVLTQQPAAN
;
A
#
# COMPACT_ATOMS: atom_id res chain seq x y z
N TRP A 1 -10.70 -55.23 -17.09
CA TRP A 1 -9.27 -54.93 -17.05
C TRP A 1 -9.06 -53.46 -17.42
N ARG A 2 -9.04 -52.58 -16.41
CA ARG A 2 -8.64 -51.17 -16.58
C ARG A 2 -7.25 -51.01 -15.95
N LYS A 3 -6.30 -50.56 -16.75
CA LYS A 3 -4.96 -50.16 -16.27
C LYS A 3 -5.05 -48.77 -15.64
N THR A 4 -4.64 -48.66 -14.40
CA THR A 4 -4.35 -47.40 -13.71
C THR A 4 -3.01 -46.83 -14.19
N PRO A 5 -2.87 -45.52 -14.39
CA PRO A 5 -1.56 -44.91 -14.64
C PRO A 5 -0.80 -44.70 -13.33
N ALA A 6 0.51 -44.92 -13.39
CA ALA A 6 1.46 -44.80 -12.29
C ALA A 6 1.77 -43.34 -11.92
N PRO A 7 2.19 -43.03 -10.68
CA PRO A 7 2.28 -41.67 -10.20
C PRO A 7 3.57 -40.96 -10.61
N PHE A 8 3.41 -39.72 -10.93
CA PHE A 8 4.40 -38.69 -11.26
C PHE A 8 5.25 -38.32 -10.01
N ARG A 9 6.28 -39.09 -9.68
CA ARG A 9 7.10 -38.88 -8.47
C ARG A 9 8.63 -38.99 -8.66
N ILE A 10 9.17 -38.74 -9.84
CA ILE A 10 10.63 -38.87 -10.08
C ILE A 10 11.33 -37.58 -10.56
N SER A 11 10.61 -36.49 -10.81
CA SER A 11 11.25 -35.26 -11.34
C SER A 11 11.78 -34.28 -10.29
N ILE A 12 11.24 -34.30 -9.06
CA ILE A 12 11.57 -33.29 -8.04
C ILE A 12 12.91 -33.55 -7.33
N ILE A 13 13.35 -34.80 -7.27
CA ILE A 13 14.59 -35.18 -6.52
C ILE A 13 15.89 -34.86 -7.30
N LYS A 14 15.82 -34.59 -8.60
CA LYS A 14 17.00 -34.27 -9.41
C LYS A 14 17.41 -32.80 -9.39
N GLU A 15 16.48 -31.89 -9.14
CA GLU A 15 16.78 -30.44 -9.09
C GLU A 15 17.38 -29.99 -7.76
N GLU A 16 16.94 -30.57 -6.64
CA GLU A 16 17.50 -30.22 -5.32
C GLU A 16 18.99 -30.64 -5.17
N LYS A 17 19.42 -31.72 -5.81
CA LYS A 17 20.83 -32.17 -5.78
C LYS A 17 21.75 -31.31 -6.64
N LEU A 18 21.21 -30.57 -7.62
CA LEU A 18 22.03 -29.72 -8.49
C LEU A 18 22.29 -28.34 -7.85
N MET A 19 21.37 -27.85 -7.03
CA MET A 19 21.53 -26.59 -6.29
C MET A 19 22.48 -26.68 -5.11
N MET A 20 22.52 -27.81 -4.41
CA MET A 20 23.46 -28.03 -3.28
C MET A 20 24.93 -28.20 -3.71
N LYS A 21 25.21 -28.50 -4.98
CA LYS A 21 26.61 -28.62 -5.51
C LYS A 21 27.20 -27.28 -5.93
N ARG A 22 26.40 -26.24 -6.13
CA ARG A 22 26.90 -24.89 -6.50
C ARG A 22 27.24 -24.00 -5.29
N SER A 23 26.75 -24.31 -4.10
CA SER A 23 26.98 -23.53 -2.87
C SER A 23 28.30 -23.81 -2.16
N LYS A 24 29.07 -24.83 -2.55
CA LYS A 24 30.31 -25.22 -1.85
C LYS A 24 31.62 -24.75 -2.50
N ARG A 25 31.58 -23.81 -3.46
CA ARG A 25 32.80 -23.35 -4.18
C ARG A 25 33.15 -21.87 -3.99
N PHE A 26 32.50 -21.15 -3.04
CA PHE A 26 32.78 -19.74 -2.76
C PHE A 26 33.17 -19.44 -1.29
N ALA A 27 33.83 -20.38 -0.63
CA ALA A 27 34.36 -20.17 0.70
C ALA A 27 35.83 -20.58 0.74
N ALA A 28 36.73 -19.82 0.10
CA ALA A 28 38.17 -19.82 0.40
C ALA A 28 38.82 -18.73 -0.47
N LEU A 29 39.10 -17.59 0.09
CA LEU A 29 40.19 -16.67 -0.22
C LEU A 29 39.86 -15.28 0.32
N ILE A 30 40.27 -14.99 1.52
CA ILE A 30 40.78 -13.70 2.00
C ILE A 30 41.26 -13.95 3.43
N LEU A 31 42.55 -14.26 3.54
CA LEU A 31 43.33 -14.04 4.76
C LEU A 31 44.77 -13.78 4.27
N THR A 32 45.21 -12.54 4.38
CA THR A 32 46.57 -12.15 4.71
C THR A 32 46.82 -10.70 4.31
N GLY A 33 47.30 -9.94 5.25
CA GLY A 33 47.80 -8.58 5.03
C GLY A 33 47.68 -7.69 6.27
N VAL A 34 48.54 -8.06 7.26
CA VAL A 34 48.68 -7.35 8.55
C VAL A 34 49.87 -6.40 8.44
N MET A 35 49.72 -5.25 9.14
CA MET A 35 50.76 -4.41 9.79
C MET A 35 51.69 -3.53 8.97
N ALA A 36 51.72 -2.28 9.31
CA ALA A 36 52.74 -1.58 10.13
C ALA A 36 52.55 -0.09 9.98
N ALA A 37 52.26 0.64 10.98
CA ALA A 37 53.13 1.17 12.02
C ALA A 37 53.67 2.57 11.70
N THR A 38 53.37 3.41 12.63
CA THR A 38 54.17 4.35 13.46
C THR A 38 54.44 5.75 12.94
N THR A 39 53.85 6.65 13.71
CA THR A 39 54.44 7.85 14.38
C THR A 39 55.27 8.85 13.59
N LEU A 40 54.99 10.13 13.74
CA LEU A 40 55.90 11.06 14.36
C LEU A 40 55.27 12.42 14.62
N PHE A 41 55.51 12.91 15.79
CA PHE A 41 55.29 14.22 16.35
C PHE A 41 55.94 15.32 15.50
N GLY A 42 55.26 16.50 15.43
CA GLY A 42 55.88 17.72 14.98
C GLY A 42 55.14 18.94 15.49
N CYS A 43 55.52 19.42 16.67
CA CYS A 43 55.22 20.74 17.14
C CYS A 43 55.93 21.80 16.33
N GLY A 44 55.26 22.89 15.94
CA GLY A 44 55.88 24.06 15.35
C GLY A 44 54.93 25.24 15.42
N SER A 45 55.18 26.13 16.36
CA SER A 45 54.48 27.42 16.55
C SER A 45 54.87 28.41 15.48
N SER A 46 53.97 29.23 14.96
CA SER A 46 53.86 30.68 15.17
C SER A 46 53.21 31.41 13.99
N SER A 47 52.26 32.27 14.38
CA SER A 47 51.94 33.62 13.93
C SER A 47 51.38 33.84 12.49
N GLY A 48 50.20 34.42 12.49
CA GLY A 48 49.91 35.55 11.64
C GLY A 48 48.80 35.37 10.60
N GLY A 49 47.61 35.82 10.92
CA GLY A 49 46.85 36.70 10.06
C GLY A 49 46.00 36.07 8.92
N ALA A 50 44.78 36.18 9.09
CA ALA A 50 43.70 36.54 8.18
C ALA A 50 42.47 35.65 8.42
N ALA A 51 41.47 36.24 9.02
CA ALA A 51 40.14 35.68 9.07
C ALA A 51 39.63 35.58 7.63
N SER A 52 39.55 34.35 7.13
CA SER A 52 38.66 33.98 6.03
C SER A 52 37.43 33.42 6.65
N ASP A 53 36.40 34.21 6.66
CA ASP A 53 35.03 33.81 6.98
C ASP A 53 34.58 32.82 5.91
N SER A 54 34.93 31.56 6.06
CA SER A 54 34.32 30.46 5.33
C SER A 54 33.06 30.11 6.07
N SER A 55 31.97 30.78 5.71
CA SER A 55 30.64 30.25 5.96
C SER A 55 30.57 28.85 5.35
N ALA A 56 30.87 27.85 6.17
CA ALA A 56 30.47 26.48 5.90
C ALA A 56 28.94 26.53 5.75
N ALA A 57 28.47 26.49 4.52
CA ALA A 57 27.09 26.15 4.26
C ALA A 57 26.90 24.75 4.83
N ASP A 58 26.31 24.71 6.01
CA ASP A 58 25.80 23.48 6.60
C ASP A 58 24.71 22.96 5.65
N SER A 59 25.11 22.12 4.70
CA SER A 59 24.19 21.34 3.90
C SER A 59 23.62 20.25 4.81
N SER A 60 22.79 20.63 5.76
CA SER A 60 21.96 19.66 6.46
C SER A 60 21.07 19.02 5.43
N SER A 61 21.42 17.81 4.97
CA SER A 61 20.53 17.00 4.16
C SER A 61 19.19 16.90 4.88
N LYS A 62 18.10 17.29 4.20
CA LYS A 62 16.77 17.12 4.78
C LYS A 62 16.58 15.68 5.24
N LYS A 63 15.91 15.50 6.36
CA LYS A 63 15.49 14.16 6.78
C LYS A 63 14.50 13.61 5.77
N VAL A 64 14.51 12.31 5.56
CA VAL A 64 13.60 11.62 4.64
C VAL A 64 12.49 10.97 5.44
N LEU A 65 11.25 11.11 4.99
CA LEU A 65 10.10 10.33 5.43
C LEU A 65 9.92 9.18 4.46
N LYS A 66 10.16 7.95 4.91
CA LYS A 66 9.97 6.74 4.12
C LYS A 66 8.57 6.19 4.33
N VAL A 67 7.81 6.03 3.26
CA VAL A 67 6.42 5.60 3.33
C VAL A 67 6.24 4.31 2.54
N GLY A 68 5.71 3.27 3.21
CA GLY A 68 5.28 2.02 2.58
C GLY A 68 3.87 2.12 2.03
N MET A 69 3.68 1.68 0.78
CA MET A 69 2.38 1.57 0.12
C MET A 69 2.40 0.50 -0.97
N GLU A 70 1.22 0.03 -1.37
CA GLU A 70 1.07 -1.03 -2.38
C GLU A 70 1.45 -0.56 -3.78
N CYS A 71 1.19 0.71 -4.11
CA CYS A 71 1.29 1.30 -5.45
C CYS A 71 0.50 0.53 -6.52
N ALA A 72 -0.59 -0.12 -6.09
CA ALA A 72 -1.50 -0.91 -6.92
C ALA A 72 -2.97 -0.78 -6.47
N TYR A 73 -3.27 0.23 -5.66
CA TYR A 73 -4.57 0.49 -5.04
C TYR A 73 -5.10 1.87 -5.43
N ALA A 74 -5.49 2.03 -6.70
CA ALA A 74 -6.09 3.28 -7.18
C ALA A 74 -7.52 3.49 -6.59
N PRO A 75 -7.93 4.71 -6.25
CA PRO A 75 -7.24 5.99 -6.45
C PRO A 75 -6.31 6.39 -5.29
N PHE A 76 -6.16 5.53 -4.28
CA PHE A 76 -5.31 5.82 -3.13
C PHE A 76 -3.84 5.89 -3.51
N ASN A 77 -3.32 4.87 -4.19
CA ASN A 77 -1.95 4.83 -4.66
C ASN A 77 -1.80 3.90 -5.88
N TRP A 78 -1.10 4.35 -6.93
CA TRP A 78 -0.82 3.56 -8.12
C TRP A 78 0.58 3.81 -8.68
N THR A 79 1.03 2.92 -9.56
CA THR A 79 2.28 3.03 -10.30
C THR A 79 2.04 3.65 -11.68
N GLN A 80 2.92 4.56 -12.11
CA GLN A 80 2.92 5.16 -13.45
C GLN A 80 4.35 5.33 -13.99
N ASP A 81 4.47 5.51 -15.32
CA ASP A 81 5.76 5.63 -16.01
C ASP A 81 6.32 7.05 -15.96
N THR A 82 5.47 8.06 -15.76
CA THR A 82 5.82 9.48 -15.81
C THR A 82 5.94 10.09 -14.43
N ASP A 83 6.80 11.09 -14.28
CA ASP A 83 6.98 11.85 -13.04
C ASP A 83 5.89 12.92 -12.81
N THR A 84 4.92 13.02 -13.74
CA THR A 84 3.81 13.97 -13.67
C THR A 84 2.50 13.31 -14.05
N THR A 85 1.42 13.82 -13.49
CA THR A 85 0.04 13.45 -13.82
C THR A 85 -0.51 14.35 -14.95
N PRO A 86 -1.70 14.04 -15.52
CA PRO A 86 -2.34 14.87 -16.56
C PRO A 86 -2.54 16.32 -16.18
N ASP A 87 -2.79 16.65 -14.92
CA ASP A 87 -2.94 18.05 -14.43
C ASP A 87 -1.61 18.74 -14.11
N GLY A 88 -0.47 18.01 -14.28
CA GLY A 88 0.86 18.51 -13.99
C GLY A 88 1.32 18.35 -12.53
N SER A 89 0.53 17.67 -11.69
CA SER A 89 0.97 17.29 -10.34
C SER A 89 2.16 16.34 -10.41
N LYS A 90 3.08 16.44 -9.44
CA LYS A 90 4.28 15.61 -9.42
C LYS A 90 3.99 14.24 -8.79
N ALA A 91 4.36 13.19 -9.51
CA ALA A 91 4.46 11.86 -8.97
C ALA A 91 5.82 11.65 -8.28
N VAL A 92 5.86 10.77 -7.29
CA VAL A 92 7.05 10.50 -6.48
C VAL A 92 7.73 9.23 -7.01
N LYS A 93 9.05 9.30 -7.24
CA LYS A 93 9.80 8.12 -7.70
C LYS A 93 9.73 7.01 -6.64
N ILE A 94 9.39 5.79 -7.08
CA ILE A 94 9.40 4.60 -6.22
C ILE A 94 10.84 4.19 -5.95
N ALA A 95 11.22 4.02 -4.69
CA ALA A 95 12.56 3.63 -4.28
C ALA A 95 13.00 2.32 -4.98
N GLY A 96 14.20 2.33 -5.54
CA GLY A 96 14.75 1.17 -6.25
C GLY A 96 14.10 0.84 -7.60
N SER A 97 13.26 1.72 -8.16
CA SER A 97 12.51 1.51 -9.39
C SER A 97 12.69 2.68 -10.37
N ASP A 98 12.36 2.47 -11.64
CA ASP A 98 12.27 3.52 -12.65
C ASP A 98 10.86 4.12 -12.77
N TYR A 99 9.90 3.58 -12.02
CA TYR A 99 8.51 4.00 -12.00
C TYR A 99 8.24 5.04 -10.90
N TYR A 100 7.07 5.65 -10.99
CA TYR A 100 6.60 6.68 -10.06
C TYR A 100 5.28 6.25 -9.42
N ALA A 101 5.07 6.69 -8.18
CA ALA A 101 3.82 6.53 -7.47
C ALA A 101 3.05 7.85 -7.48
N TYR A 102 1.74 7.78 -7.67
CA TYR A 102 0.81 8.86 -7.41
C TYR A 102 -0.49 8.32 -6.82
N GLY A 103 -1.38 9.20 -6.42
CA GLY A 103 -2.66 8.90 -5.79
C GLY A 103 -2.88 9.72 -4.54
N TYR A 104 -4.04 9.51 -3.93
CA TYR A 104 -4.46 10.22 -2.72
C TYR A 104 -3.42 10.09 -1.59
N ASP A 105 -2.96 8.87 -1.32
CA ASP A 105 -1.97 8.59 -0.27
C ASP A 105 -0.65 9.29 -0.53
N VAL A 106 -0.20 9.31 -1.79
CA VAL A 106 1.05 9.98 -2.19
C VAL A 106 0.91 11.50 -2.04
N ALA A 107 -0.24 12.07 -2.44
CA ALA A 107 -0.51 13.50 -2.31
C ALA A 107 -0.58 13.93 -0.83
N VAL A 108 -1.20 13.11 0.03
CA VAL A 108 -1.21 13.34 1.49
C VAL A 108 0.20 13.21 2.07
N ALA A 109 0.94 12.13 1.73
CA ALA A 109 2.30 11.91 2.20
C ALA A 109 3.22 13.08 1.84
N GLN A 110 3.11 13.63 0.63
CA GLN A 110 3.90 14.79 0.18
C GLN A 110 3.57 16.04 1.03
N LYS A 111 2.28 16.34 1.25
CA LYS A 111 1.86 17.47 2.08
C LYS A 111 2.38 17.34 3.53
N LEU A 112 2.39 16.13 4.08
CA LEU A 112 2.90 15.86 5.42
C LEU A 112 4.43 15.98 5.49
N ALA A 113 5.15 15.41 4.52
CA ALA A 113 6.61 15.54 4.42
C ALA A 113 7.03 17.01 4.33
N ASP A 114 6.38 17.78 3.45
CA ASP A 114 6.63 19.23 3.28
C ASP A 114 6.39 19.98 4.61
N GLN A 115 5.26 19.71 5.30
CA GLN A 115 4.94 20.33 6.60
C GLN A 115 5.98 20.00 7.67
N MET A 116 6.53 18.77 7.63
CA MET A 116 7.58 18.33 8.57
C MET A 116 8.98 18.78 8.17
N GLY A 117 9.16 19.44 7.01
CA GLY A 117 10.45 19.82 6.46
C GLY A 117 11.32 18.62 6.05
N MET A 118 10.69 17.53 5.59
CA MET A 118 11.32 16.28 5.17
C MET A 118 11.16 16.08 3.66
N ASP A 119 12.04 15.27 3.06
CA ASP A 119 11.83 14.76 1.72
C ASP A 119 11.00 13.46 1.79
N LEU A 120 10.18 13.17 0.79
CA LEU A 120 9.36 11.95 0.72
C LEU A 120 10.08 10.87 -0.09
N GLU A 121 10.12 9.65 0.43
CA GLU A 121 10.54 8.45 -0.29
C GLU A 121 9.44 7.39 -0.22
N VAL A 122 8.97 6.91 -1.38
CA VAL A 122 7.91 5.91 -1.49
C VAL A 122 8.53 4.53 -1.71
N HIS A 123 8.14 3.57 -0.86
CA HIS A 123 8.51 2.17 -0.93
C HIS A 123 7.31 1.34 -1.37
N LYS A 124 7.43 0.72 -2.55
CA LYS A 124 6.41 -0.22 -3.03
C LYS A 124 6.58 -1.58 -2.35
N VAL A 125 5.50 -2.12 -1.81
CA VAL A 125 5.47 -3.40 -1.12
C VAL A 125 4.13 -4.11 -1.37
N GLU A 126 4.14 -5.43 -1.45
CA GLU A 126 2.91 -6.22 -1.54
C GLU A 126 2.05 -6.01 -0.28
N TRP A 127 0.72 -5.93 -0.45
CA TRP A 127 -0.20 -5.65 0.66
C TRP A 127 -0.05 -6.65 1.82
N SER A 128 0.06 -7.94 1.51
CA SER A 128 0.24 -9.01 2.51
C SER A 128 1.54 -8.89 3.32
N SER A 129 2.53 -8.15 2.83
CA SER A 129 3.83 -7.95 3.46
C SER A 129 3.99 -6.58 4.13
N ILE A 130 3.01 -5.67 3.97
CA ILE A 130 3.15 -4.26 4.36
C ILE A 130 3.45 -4.06 5.84
N GLY A 131 2.82 -4.84 6.72
CA GLY A 131 3.08 -4.78 8.15
C GLY A 131 4.45 -5.34 8.54
N ILE A 132 4.83 -6.46 7.94
CA ILE A 132 6.12 -7.13 8.19
C ILE A 132 7.28 -6.21 7.79
N SER A 133 7.20 -5.54 6.66
CA SER A 133 8.22 -4.59 6.20
C SER A 133 8.31 -3.33 7.07
N LEU A 134 7.18 -2.85 7.63
CA LEU A 134 7.19 -1.78 8.63
C LEU A 134 7.95 -2.20 9.89
N ASP A 135 7.66 -3.41 10.40
CA ASP A 135 8.31 -3.95 11.60
C ASP A 135 9.82 -4.21 11.37
N ALA A 136 10.21 -4.60 10.15
CA ALA A 136 11.60 -4.75 9.75
C ALA A 136 12.37 -3.42 9.62
N GLY A 137 11.65 -2.28 9.55
CA GLY A 137 12.25 -0.95 9.42
C GLY A 137 12.61 -0.57 7.99
N ASP A 138 12.02 -1.22 6.99
CA ASP A 138 12.23 -0.88 5.58
C ASP A 138 11.74 0.53 5.25
N TYR A 139 10.74 1.01 6.00
CA TYR A 139 10.19 2.37 5.96
C TYR A 139 9.68 2.80 7.35
N ASP A 140 9.26 4.05 7.47
CA ASP A 140 8.93 4.69 8.75
C ASP A 140 7.45 4.56 9.10
N CYS A 141 6.57 4.66 8.11
CA CYS A 141 5.12 4.58 8.29
C CYS A 141 4.43 3.99 7.07
N ILE A 142 3.18 3.58 7.25
CA ILE A 142 2.27 3.11 6.18
C ILE A 142 1.25 4.21 5.90
N ILE A 143 1.16 4.66 4.64
CA ILE A 143 0.09 5.50 4.10
C ILE A 143 -0.41 4.79 2.85
N ALA A 144 -1.42 3.93 3.01
CA ALA A 144 -1.80 2.95 1.99
C ALA A 144 -3.29 2.59 2.04
N GLY A 145 -4.17 3.57 2.24
CA GLY A 145 -5.59 3.31 2.36
C GLY A 145 -5.95 2.35 3.52
N MET A 146 -5.10 2.26 4.54
CA MET A 146 -5.25 1.27 5.60
C MET A 146 -6.35 1.64 6.59
N GLY A 147 -7.38 0.78 6.72
CA GLY A 147 -8.38 0.88 7.77
C GLY A 147 -7.77 0.59 9.15
N LYS A 148 -8.17 1.38 10.15
CA LYS A 148 -7.77 1.21 11.54
C LYS A 148 -8.69 0.20 12.22
N THR A 149 -8.29 -1.08 12.23
CA THR A 149 -9.02 -2.15 12.94
C THR A 149 -8.46 -2.39 14.32
N LYS A 150 -9.27 -2.95 15.23
CA LYS A 150 -8.83 -3.33 16.59
C LYS A 150 -7.66 -4.32 16.56
N GLU A 151 -7.67 -5.24 15.59
CA GLU A 151 -6.58 -6.19 15.41
C GLU A 151 -5.27 -5.44 15.07
N ARG A 152 -5.33 -4.49 14.13
CA ARG A 152 -4.17 -3.69 13.71
C ARG A 152 -3.71 -2.74 14.81
N GLU A 153 -4.63 -2.19 15.61
CA GLU A 153 -4.27 -1.37 16.77
C GLU A 153 -3.48 -2.14 17.84
N ALA A 154 -3.60 -3.45 17.91
CA ALA A 154 -2.76 -4.26 18.78
C ALA A 154 -1.27 -4.22 18.38
N SER A 155 -0.98 -4.11 17.08
CA SER A 155 0.38 -4.20 16.50
C SER A 155 0.96 -2.85 16.10
N TYR A 156 0.14 -1.84 15.78
CA TYR A 156 0.57 -0.54 15.25
C TYR A 156 0.01 0.61 16.06
N ALA A 157 0.68 1.78 15.98
CA ALA A 157 0.14 3.06 16.44
C ALA A 157 -0.45 3.81 15.24
N PHE A 158 -1.65 4.37 15.41
CA PHE A 158 -2.39 5.05 14.34
C PHE A 158 -2.59 6.52 14.63
N THR A 159 -2.64 7.33 13.56
CA THR A 159 -3.15 8.71 13.60
C THR A 159 -4.68 8.71 13.67
N GLU A 160 -5.28 9.89 13.80
CA GLU A 160 -6.65 10.12 13.39
C GLU A 160 -6.81 9.87 11.89
N PRO A 161 -8.05 9.64 11.41
CA PRO A 161 -8.28 9.39 9.99
C PRO A 161 -7.81 10.52 9.09
N TYR A 162 -7.14 10.17 7.99
CA TYR A 162 -6.81 11.10 6.91
C TYR A 162 -7.76 10.98 5.72
N TYR A 163 -8.67 10.00 5.75
CA TYR A 163 -9.80 9.84 4.84
C TYR A 163 -10.93 9.03 5.49
N TYR A 164 -12.15 9.29 5.05
CA TYR A 164 -13.33 8.49 5.42
C TYR A 164 -13.97 7.97 4.15
N ARG A 165 -14.13 6.65 4.06
CA ARG A 165 -14.69 5.96 2.89
C ARG A 165 -15.97 5.21 3.26
N ASN A 166 -16.84 4.98 2.27
CA ASN A 166 -17.97 4.08 2.38
C ASN A 166 -17.65 2.75 1.69
N ASN A 167 -18.30 1.67 2.13
CA ASN A 167 -18.23 0.38 1.46
C ASN A 167 -19.34 0.26 0.42
N CYS A 168 -19.07 -0.52 -0.63
CA CYS A 168 -20.02 -0.89 -1.67
C CYS A 168 -19.79 -2.32 -2.09
N ILE A 169 -20.65 -2.82 -2.97
CA ILE A 169 -20.39 -4.03 -3.74
C ILE A 169 -20.17 -3.68 -5.21
N VAL A 170 -19.29 -4.44 -5.85
CA VAL A 170 -19.07 -4.38 -7.29
C VAL A 170 -19.53 -5.69 -7.92
N VAL A 171 -20.34 -5.59 -8.94
CA VAL A 171 -20.90 -6.73 -9.69
C VAL A 171 -20.65 -6.55 -11.18
N LYS A 172 -20.86 -7.60 -11.97
CA LYS A 172 -20.82 -7.49 -13.43
C LYS A 172 -22.03 -6.72 -13.95
N LYS A 173 -21.79 -5.67 -14.72
CA LYS A 173 -22.81 -4.81 -15.33
C LYS A 173 -23.74 -5.61 -16.23
N GLY A 174 -25.05 -5.46 -16.01
CA GLY A 174 -26.06 -6.22 -16.75
C GLY A 174 -26.09 -7.72 -16.44
N GLY A 175 -25.31 -8.18 -15.45
CA GLY A 175 -25.31 -9.55 -14.97
C GLY A 175 -26.46 -9.87 -14.01
N LYS A 176 -26.44 -11.09 -13.47
CA LYS A 176 -27.50 -11.62 -12.57
C LYS A 176 -27.78 -10.72 -11.38
N TYR A 177 -26.75 -10.06 -10.85
CA TYR A 177 -26.81 -9.28 -9.61
C TYR A 177 -26.86 -7.76 -9.83
N SER A 178 -27.03 -7.29 -11.06
CA SER A 178 -27.00 -5.86 -11.40
C SER A 178 -28.17 -5.03 -10.83
N ASN A 179 -29.23 -5.68 -10.34
CA ASN A 179 -30.39 -5.01 -9.76
C ASN A 179 -30.51 -5.17 -8.24
N VAL A 180 -29.49 -5.67 -7.58
CA VAL A 180 -29.40 -5.78 -6.11
C VAL A 180 -29.47 -4.40 -5.50
N LYS A 181 -30.16 -4.26 -4.37
CA LYS A 181 -30.29 -3.03 -3.59
C LYS A 181 -29.81 -3.22 -2.15
N GLY A 182 -29.88 -4.43 -1.62
CA GLY A 182 -29.50 -4.74 -0.26
C GLY A 182 -28.93 -6.16 -0.13
N LEU A 183 -28.40 -6.48 1.04
CA LEU A 183 -27.88 -7.81 1.37
C LEU A 183 -28.96 -8.90 1.26
N SER A 184 -30.21 -8.56 1.53
CA SER A 184 -31.35 -9.48 1.42
C SER A 184 -31.55 -10.00 -0.01
N ASP A 185 -31.24 -9.21 -1.03
CA ASP A 185 -31.33 -9.61 -2.44
C ASP A 185 -30.26 -10.64 -2.82
N LEU A 186 -29.17 -10.70 -2.07
CA LEU A 186 -28.08 -11.68 -2.26
C LEU A 186 -28.29 -12.95 -1.44
N ALA A 187 -29.15 -12.89 -0.42
CA ALA A 187 -29.32 -13.99 0.53
C ALA A 187 -29.76 -15.29 -0.14
N ASP A 188 -29.11 -16.39 0.18
CA ASP A 188 -29.39 -17.74 -0.28
C ASP A 188 -29.37 -17.92 -1.81
N THR A 189 -28.70 -16.98 -2.55
CA THR A 189 -28.58 -17.05 -4.01
C THR A 189 -27.42 -17.92 -4.48
N GLY A 190 -26.49 -18.30 -3.57
CA GLY A 190 -25.25 -19.00 -3.90
C GLY A 190 -24.29 -18.13 -4.69
N CYS A 191 -24.35 -16.79 -4.55
CA CYS A 191 -23.41 -15.89 -5.23
C CYS A 191 -21.98 -16.13 -4.71
N LYS A 192 -21.03 -16.06 -5.64
CA LYS A 192 -19.60 -16.16 -5.32
C LYS A 192 -19.09 -14.80 -4.91
N VAL A 193 -18.55 -14.72 -3.70
CA VAL A 193 -18.08 -13.46 -3.12
C VAL A 193 -16.56 -13.41 -3.01
N THR A 194 -15.99 -12.22 -3.16
CA THR A 194 -14.56 -11.95 -3.05
C THR A 194 -14.29 -10.56 -2.47
N THR A 195 -13.08 -10.37 -2.01
CA THR A 195 -12.50 -9.08 -1.64
C THR A 195 -10.98 -9.16 -1.64
N GLN A 196 -10.29 -8.08 -1.27
CA GLN A 196 -8.83 -8.11 -1.12
C GLN A 196 -8.42 -8.88 0.14
N LEU A 197 -7.40 -9.72 -0.01
CA LEU A 197 -6.83 -10.57 1.04
C LEU A 197 -6.31 -9.70 2.22
N GLY A 198 -6.44 -10.19 3.45
CA GLY A 198 -5.90 -9.52 4.64
C GLY A 198 -6.55 -8.17 4.96
N THR A 199 -7.75 -7.90 4.44
CA THR A 199 -8.51 -6.68 4.74
C THR A 199 -9.68 -6.94 5.70
N GLY A 200 -10.16 -5.88 6.34
CA GLY A 200 -11.35 -5.93 7.19
C GLY A 200 -12.66 -6.11 6.41
N TRP A 201 -12.62 -6.23 5.09
CA TRP A 201 -13.79 -6.60 4.29
C TRP A 201 -14.08 -8.09 4.31
N ILE A 202 -13.10 -8.94 4.67
CA ILE A 202 -13.29 -10.40 4.72
C ILE A 202 -14.47 -10.78 5.64
N PRO A 203 -14.59 -10.26 6.88
CA PRO A 203 -15.75 -10.55 7.73
C PRO A 203 -17.09 -10.07 7.18
N LEU A 204 -17.09 -9.06 6.28
CA LEU A 204 -18.31 -8.56 5.66
C LEU A 204 -18.89 -9.58 4.65
N LEU A 205 -18.03 -10.40 4.03
CA LEU A 205 -18.48 -11.46 3.12
C LEU A 205 -19.40 -12.47 3.81
N ASP A 206 -19.15 -12.75 5.09
CA ASP A 206 -19.96 -13.68 5.90
C ASP A 206 -21.36 -13.14 6.20
N GLN A 207 -21.58 -11.83 6.04
CA GLN A 207 -22.92 -11.22 6.20
C GLN A 207 -23.82 -11.45 4.97
N ILE A 208 -23.26 -11.88 3.84
CA ILE A 208 -24.02 -12.27 2.65
C ILE A 208 -24.45 -13.73 2.83
N LYS A 209 -25.63 -13.92 3.39
CA LYS A 209 -26.15 -15.23 3.77
C LYS A 209 -26.18 -16.21 2.58
N GLY A 210 -25.58 -17.40 2.76
CA GLY A 210 -25.55 -18.44 1.72
C GLY A 210 -24.64 -18.14 0.53
N ALA A 211 -23.77 -17.12 0.62
CA ALA A 211 -22.74 -16.87 -0.39
C ALA A 211 -21.66 -17.96 -0.37
N GLU A 212 -21.02 -18.18 -1.52
CA GLU A 212 -19.86 -19.06 -1.69
C GLU A 212 -18.58 -18.20 -1.74
N GLN A 213 -17.57 -18.53 -0.94
CA GLN A 213 -16.26 -17.87 -1.00
C GLN A 213 -15.53 -18.28 -2.29
N SER A 214 -15.25 -17.34 -3.19
CA SER A 214 -14.50 -17.61 -4.43
C SER A 214 -12.97 -17.49 -4.27
N GLY A 215 -12.51 -17.19 -3.04
CA GLY A 215 -11.14 -16.82 -2.71
C GLY A 215 -10.96 -15.30 -2.70
N ASN A 216 -9.93 -14.85 -1.99
CA ASN A 216 -9.57 -13.44 -1.90
C ASN A 216 -8.25 -13.22 -2.64
N PHE A 217 -8.03 -12.02 -3.20
CA PHE A 217 -6.89 -11.72 -4.06
C PHE A 217 -5.94 -10.72 -3.39
N GLU A 218 -4.68 -10.71 -3.83
CA GLU A 218 -3.68 -9.78 -3.29
C GLU A 218 -4.01 -8.33 -3.63
N THR A 219 -4.50 -8.07 -4.86
CA THR A 219 -4.81 -6.71 -5.33
C THR A 219 -6.30 -6.53 -5.63
N THR A 220 -6.78 -5.29 -5.54
CA THR A 220 -8.16 -4.94 -5.92
C THR A 220 -8.41 -5.13 -7.41
N SER A 221 -7.39 -4.93 -8.25
CA SER A 221 -7.48 -5.17 -9.70
C SER A 221 -7.77 -6.64 -10.02
N GLU A 222 -7.20 -7.58 -9.27
CA GLU A 222 -7.51 -9.02 -9.41
C GLU A 222 -8.95 -9.32 -9.00
N CYS A 223 -9.46 -8.66 -7.94
CA CYS A 223 -10.87 -8.78 -7.55
C CYS A 223 -11.81 -8.33 -8.69
N PHE A 224 -11.52 -7.20 -9.32
CA PHE A 224 -12.33 -6.69 -10.44
C PHE A 224 -12.21 -7.56 -11.69
N LEU A 225 -11.05 -8.13 -11.95
CA LEU A 225 -10.87 -9.11 -13.00
C LEU A 225 -11.73 -10.36 -12.76
N ALA A 226 -11.82 -10.82 -11.51
CA ALA A 226 -12.67 -11.96 -11.15
C ALA A 226 -14.16 -11.67 -11.38
N ILE A 227 -14.63 -10.43 -11.16
CA ILE A 227 -15.99 -10.00 -11.51
C ILE A 227 -16.19 -10.00 -13.03
N SER A 228 -15.27 -9.40 -13.78
CA SER A 228 -15.39 -9.29 -15.24
C SER A 228 -15.41 -10.65 -15.94
N ASN A 229 -14.58 -11.60 -15.50
CA ASN A 229 -14.48 -12.95 -16.08
C ASN A 229 -15.48 -13.96 -15.48
N GLY A 230 -16.25 -13.59 -14.44
CA GLY A 230 -17.26 -14.44 -13.80
C GLY A 230 -16.71 -15.50 -12.85
N SER A 231 -15.45 -15.38 -12.40
CA SER A 231 -14.90 -16.21 -11.33
C SER A 231 -15.51 -15.86 -9.97
N ALA A 232 -15.87 -14.59 -9.78
CA ALA A 232 -16.67 -14.08 -8.67
C ALA A 232 -17.90 -13.32 -9.20
N ASP A 233 -18.96 -13.23 -8.39
CA ASP A 233 -20.20 -12.54 -8.70
C ASP A 233 -20.28 -11.18 -8.01
N VAL A 234 -19.75 -11.07 -6.80
CA VAL A 234 -19.81 -9.90 -5.94
C VAL A 234 -18.44 -9.65 -5.31
N CYS A 235 -17.91 -8.44 -5.44
CA CYS A 235 -16.73 -7.97 -4.72
C CYS A 235 -17.15 -6.92 -3.69
N VAL A 236 -16.73 -7.08 -2.42
CA VAL A 236 -16.90 -6.05 -1.38
C VAL A 236 -15.66 -5.18 -1.34
N ILE A 237 -15.84 -3.86 -1.47
CA ILE A 237 -14.74 -2.88 -1.57
C ILE A 237 -15.25 -1.48 -1.14
N ASP A 238 -14.37 -0.49 -1.10
CA ASP A 238 -14.76 0.92 -0.91
C ASP A 238 -15.20 1.60 -2.21
N VAL A 239 -16.03 2.62 -2.05
CA VAL A 239 -16.61 3.39 -3.16
C VAL A 239 -15.54 4.05 -4.02
N PRO A 240 -14.53 4.79 -3.50
CA PRO A 240 -13.51 5.42 -4.34
C PRO A 240 -12.75 4.43 -5.22
N THR A 241 -12.40 3.26 -4.68
CA THR A 241 -11.70 2.21 -5.44
C THR A 241 -12.59 1.61 -6.53
N ALA A 242 -13.87 1.41 -6.24
CA ALA A 242 -14.83 0.93 -7.23
C ALA A 242 -15.05 1.96 -8.35
N GLU A 243 -15.20 3.24 -8.02
CA GLU A 243 -15.33 4.34 -8.98
C GLU A 243 -14.11 4.44 -9.89
N SER A 244 -12.92 4.40 -9.30
CA SER A 244 -11.65 4.37 -10.01
C SER A 244 -11.58 3.23 -11.03
N ALA A 245 -11.96 2.02 -10.64
CA ALA A 245 -11.96 0.86 -11.53
C ALA A 245 -13.00 1.00 -12.65
N ALA A 246 -14.18 1.55 -12.36
CA ALA A 246 -15.23 1.74 -13.33
C ALA A 246 -14.90 2.78 -14.43
N LEU A 247 -13.95 3.70 -14.17
CA LEU A 247 -13.44 4.63 -15.19
C LEU A 247 -12.69 3.92 -16.33
N THR A 248 -12.13 2.75 -16.05
CA THR A 248 -11.29 2.00 -17.00
C THR A 248 -11.87 0.64 -17.38
N ASN A 249 -12.97 0.21 -16.73
CA ASN A 249 -13.60 -1.09 -16.94
C ASN A 249 -15.13 -0.97 -16.99
N ASP A 250 -15.68 -0.90 -18.20
CA ASP A 250 -17.11 -0.75 -18.45
C ASP A 250 -17.97 -1.96 -18.03
N ASP A 251 -17.33 -3.10 -17.73
CA ASP A 251 -18.02 -4.32 -17.27
C ASP A 251 -18.43 -4.25 -15.79
N LEU A 252 -17.92 -3.29 -15.05
CA LEU A 252 -18.18 -3.16 -13.63
C LEU A 252 -19.40 -2.28 -13.37
N GLN A 253 -20.17 -2.67 -12.37
CA GLN A 253 -21.26 -1.89 -11.81
C GLN A 253 -21.11 -1.79 -10.30
N ILE A 254 -21.09 -0.55 -9.82
CA ILE A 254 -21.02 -0.22 -8.40
C ILE A 254 -22.44 -0.20 -7.85
N ILE A 255 -22.65 -0.79 -6.69
CA ILE A 255 -23.90 -0.75 -5.96
C ILE A 255 -23.61 -0.35 -4.52
N GLU A 256 -24.05 0.82 -4.13
CA GLU A 256 -24.17 1.21 -2.74
C GLU A 256 -25.49 0.62 -2.22
N LEU A 257 -25.41 -0.16 -1.14
CA LEU A 257 -26.56 -0.86 -0.59
C LEU A 257 -27.47 0.10 0.18
N ASP A 258 -28.75 -0.22 0.24
CA ASP A 258 -29.74 0.56 1.00
C ASP A 258 -29.34 0.63 2.49
N GLU A 259 -29.42 1.80 3.11
CA GLU A 259 -28.95 2.07 4.49
C GLU A 259 -29.49 1.09 5.54
N ASN A 260 -30.71 0.55 5.33
CA ASN A 260 -31.35 -0.40 6.25
C ASN A 260 -31.08 -1.87 5.89
N ASP A 261 -30.36 -2.15 4.79
CA ASP A 261 -30.05 -3.50 4.31
C ASP A 261 -28.62 -3.56 3.76
N THR A 262 -27.65 -3.18 4.59
CA THR A 262 -26.24 -3.08 4.28
C THR A 262 -25.38 -3.80 5.32
N PHE A 263 -24.07 -3.75 5.13
CA PHE A 263 -23.10 -4.29 6.08
C PHE A 263 -23.17 -3.58 7.43
N THR A 264 -22.87 -4.32 8.49
CA THR A 264 -22.77 -3.83 9.86
C THR A 264 -21.40 -4.11 10.45
N GLY A 265 -20.95 -3.28 11.42
CA GLY A 265 -19.66 -3.49 12.09
C GLY A 265 -18.46 -3.19 11.20
N ASP A 266 -18.65 -2.39 10.15
CA ASP A 266 -17.62 -1.95 9.22
C ASP A 266 -16.98 -0.60 9.57
N ASP A 267 -17.36 0.01 10.70
CA ASP A 267 -16.84 1.30 11.19
C ASP A 267 -15.31 1.37 11.18
N GLU A 268 -14.66 0.23 11.46
CA GLU A 268 -13.20 0.12 11.45
C GLU A 268 -12.59 0.26 10.05
N MET A 269 -13.36 -0.06 9.00
CA MET A 269 -12.89 0.01 7.60
C MET A 269 -13.12 1.36 6.95
N VAL A 270 -14.07 2.15 7.46
CA VAL A 270 -14.33 3.50 6.93
C VAL A 270 -13.26 4.50 7.36
N ASN A 271 -12.59 4.27 8.48
CA ASN A 271 -11.54 5.15 9.03
C ASN A 271 -10.17 4.79 8.45
N VAL A 272 -9.70 5.54 7.47
CA VAL A 272 -8.39 5.34 6.84
C VAL A 272 -7.34 6.15 7.59
N CYS A 273 -6.35 5.47 8.20
CA CYS A 273 -5.39 6.09 9.11
C CYS A 273 -3.94 5.77 8.70
N ILE A 274 -3.01 6.63 9.11
CA ILE A 274 -1.57 6.39 8.95
C ILE A 274 -1.09 5.52 10.10
N ALA A 275 -0.34 4.45 9.79
CA ALA A 275 0.21 3.54 10.78
C ALA A 275 1.72 3.73 10.93
N THR A 276 2.21 3.70 12.17
CA THR A 276 3.63 3.59 12.54
C THR A 276 3.85 2.33 13.36
N ARG A 277 5.11 1.93 13.56
CA ARG A 277 5.41 0.87 14.52
C ARG A 277 4.78 1.19 15.87
N LYS A 278 4.40 0.15 16.60
CA LYS A 278 3.63 0.30 17.86
C LYS A 278 4.32 1.18 18.90
N ASP A 279 5.61 1.09 18.97
CA ASP A 279 6.47 1.83 19.92
C ASP A 279 6.95 3.18 19.37
N ASP A 280 6.79 3.46 18.07
CA ASP A 280 7.17 4.74 17.45
C ASP A 280 6.03 5.77 17.53
N THR A 281 5.56 5.99 18.74
CA THR A 281 4.52 7.01 19.00
C THR A 281 5.00 8.42 18.75
N ALA A 282 6.31 8.67 18.85
CA ALA A 282 6.88 9.98 18.58
C ALA A 282 6.74 10.38 17.09
N LEU A 283 6.95 9.44 16.17
CA LEU A 283 6.70 9.68 14.76
C LEU A 283 5.20 9.83 14.48
N ARG A 284 4.35 8.96 15.07
CA ARG A 284 2.90 9.05 14.95
C ARG A 284 2.40 10.43 15.39
N ASP A 285 2.85 10.94 16.55
CA ASP A 285 2.45 12.24 17.07
C ASP A 285 2.93 13.37 16.15
N LYS A 286 4.15 13.28 15.63
CA LYS A 286 4.68 14.26 14.68
C LYS A 286 3.87 14.30 13.38
N ILE A 287 3.44 13.14 12.86
CA ILE A 287 2.57 13.06 11.68
C ILE A 287 1.21 13.66 12.01
N GLN A 288 0.63 13.33 13.17
CA GLN A 288 -0.64 13.89 13.63
C GLN A 288 -0.59 15.42 13.77
N ASP A 289 0.49 15.97 14.34
CA ASP A 289 0.70 17.41 14.44
C ASP A 289 0.79 18.06 13.06
N ALA A 290 1.45 17.42 12.10
CA ALA A 290 1.51 17.88 10.73
C ALA A 290 0.12 17.87 10.06
N MET A 291 -0.68 16.81 10.26
CA MET A 291 -2.07 16.74 9.80
C MET A 291 -2.90 17.91 10.37
N ASN A 292 -2.79 18.17 11.67
CA ASN A 292 -3.49 19.26 12.33
C ASN A 292 -3.06 20.62 11.77
N ALA A 293 -1.75 20.83 11.56
CA ALA A 293 -1.19 22.10 11.06
C ALA A 293 -1.67 22.46 9.66
N ILE A 294 -1.87 21.46 8.77
CA ILE A 294 -2.41 21.67 7.42
C ILE A 294 -3.94 21.59 7.37
N GLY A 295 -4.60 21.42 8.54
CA GLY A 295 -6.04 21.31 8.66
C GLY A 295 -6.63 20.05 8.01
N TRP A 296 -5.91 18.93 8.09
CA TRP A 296 -6.30 17.65 7.50
C TRP A 296 -7.22 16.83 8.42
N ASN A 297 -8.14 17.51 9.09
CA ASN A 297 -9.26 16.97 9.85
C ASN A 297 -10.60 17.42 9.28
N ASP A 298 -10.57 18.10 8.13
CA ASP A 298 -11.72 18.61 7.42
C ASP A 298 -12.11 17.64 6.31
N LYS A 299 -13.26 16.96 6.47
CA LYS A 299 -13.76 16.00 5.48
C LYS A 299 -13.92 16.61 4.09
N ALA A 300 -14.34 17.87 3.98
CA ALA A 300 -14.50 18.52 2.68
C ALA A 300 -13.17 18.64 1.92
N LYS A 301 -12.08 18.92 2.62
CA LYS A 301 -10.73 18.92 2.00
C LYS A 301 -10.27 17.53 1.56
N MET A 302 -10.64 16.50 2.35
CA MET A 302 -10.33 15.11 2.02
C MET A 302 -11.07 14.69 0.75
N ASP A 303 -12.37 14.97 0.69
CA ASP A 303 -13.21 14.67 -0.48
C ASP A 303 -12.75 15.46 -1.72
N GLU A 304 -12.44 16.74 -1.60
CA GLU A 304 -11.92 17.56 -2.70
C GLU A 304 -10.62 16.99 -3.29
N LEU A 305 -9.70 16.55 -2.44
CA LEU A 305 -8.46 15.92 -2.94
C LEU A 305 -8.75 14.58 -3.63
N MET A 306 -9.68 13.77 -3.08
CA MET A 306 -10.06 12.50 -3.70
C MET A 306 -10.66 12.71 -5.09
N ASP A 307 -11.58 13.67 -5.24
CA ASP A 307 -12.19 14.02 -6.51
C ASP A 307 -11.14 14.49 -7.54
N GLN A 308 -10.16 15.29 -7.11
CA GLN A 308 -9.04 15.73 -7.96
C GLN A 308 -8.22 14.52 -8.43
N VAL A 309 -7.86 13.64 -7.52
CA VAL A 309 -7.00 12.48 -7.78
C VAL A 309 -7.68 11.46 -8.69
N LEU A 310 -8.99 11.21 -8.52
CA LEU A 310 -9.77 10.30 -9.36
C LEU A 310 -9.62 10.60 -10.85
N THR A 311 -9.51 11.89 -11.21
CA THR A 311 -9.36 12.33 -12.61
C THR A 311 -7.94 12.20 -13.17
N GLN A 312 -6.95 11.85 -12.33
CA GLN A 312 -5.53 11.86 -12.69
C GLN A 312 -4.97 10.47 -13.02
N GLN A 313 -5.78 9.44 -12.95
CA GLN A 313 -5.32 8.08 -13.27
C GLN A 313 -4.92 7.99 -14.74
N PRO A 314 -3.81 7.29 -15.05
CA PRO A 314 -3.48 6.99 -16.43
C PRO A 314 -4.59 6.11 -17.02
N ALA A 315 -4.94 6.37 -18.28
CA ALA A 315 -5.84 5.48 -19.01
C ALA A 315 -5.25 4.07 -19.00
N ALA A 316 -6.11 3.05 -18.87
CA ALA A 316 -5.67 1.67 -18.99
C ALA A 316 -5.06 1.47 -20.39
N ASN A 317 -3.80 1.01 -20.44
CA ASN A 317 -3.10 0.68 -21.69
C ASN A 317 -3.55 -0.67 -22.22
#